data_84851ee4047d359a3e78781bf4dd5625
#
_entry.id   84851ee4047d359a3e78781bf4dd5625
#
_cell.length_a   1.000
_cell.length_b   1.000
_cell.length_c   1.000
_cell.angle_alpha   90.00
_cell.angle_beta   90.00
_cell.angle_gamma   90.00
#
_symmetry.space_group_name_H-M   'P 1'
#
loop_
_entity.id
_entity.type
_entity.pdbx_description
1 polymer ?
#
loop_
_entity_poly.entity_id
_entity_poly.type
_entity_poly.pdbx_seq_one_letter_code
_entity_poly.pdbx_strand_id
1 'polypeptide(L)'
;AADFADRWNSQIEPLLEVGGIVICDRYKFTAMARDGARGIPPDEVESIYSFAPEPDLTLYFDVPPEVGYQRIVEGRPTLKWYEAGLDMGWTLNPFESYRILQGKIKGIYDTLVEQNRIVRVDALGSVSAVQERVRGVFSEHIDLSSIDAIDESDRVAETLRLSTLDWRQFESGGGEA
;
A
#
# COMPACT_ATOMS: atom_id res chain seq x y z
N ALA A 1 10.14 -8.38 -0.55
CA ALA A 1 9.36 -9.60 -0.84
C ALA A 1 9.26 -10.50 0.39
N ALA A 2 10.37 -10.90 1.04
CA ALA A 2 10.35 -11.84 2.17
C ALA A 2 9.44 -11.41 3.33
N ASP A 3 9.56 -10.16 3.80
CA ASP A 3 8.66 -9.59 4.83
C ASP A 3 7.18 -9.61 4.39
N PHE A 4 6.93 -9.39 3.11
CA PHE A 4 5.57 -9.44 2.59
C PHE A 4 5.04 -10.89 2.50
N ALA A 5 5.88 -11.86 2.13
CA ALA A 5 5.50 -13.26 2.12
C ALA A 5 5.18 -13.79 3.54
N ASP A 6 5.97 -13.38 4.52
CA ASP A 6 5.70 -13.69 5.92
C ASP A 6 4.35 -13.11 6.39
N ARG A 7 4.10 -11.84 6.07
CA ARG A 7 2.82 -11.18 6.38
C ARG A 7 1.64 -11.83 5.65
N TRP A 8 1.85 -12.23 4.38
CA TRP A 8 0.84 -12.95 3.63
C TRP A 8 0.43 -14.22 4.35
N ASN A 9 1.39 -15.11 4.63
CA ASN A 9 1.13 -16.41 5.23
C ASN A 9 0.62 -16.33 6.68
N SER A 10 1.09 -15.35 7.46
CA SER A 10 0.79 -15.28 8.89
C SER A 10 -0.41 -14.41 9.25
N GLN A 11 -0.81 -13.48 8.38
CA GLN A 11 -1.83 -12.47 8.71
C GLN A 11 -2.93 -12.33 7.66
N ILE A 12 -2.59 -12.31 6.36
CA ILE A 12 -3.56 -12.00 5.32
C ILE A 12 -4.36 -13.24 4.92
N GLU A 13 -3.66 -14.28 4.47
CA GLU A 13 -4.28 -15.52 3.97
C GLU A 13 -5.21 -16.18 5.00
N PRO A 14 -4.84 -16.36 6.28
CA PRO A 14 -5.74 -16.96 7.27
C PRO A 14 -7.03 -16.17 7.51
N LEU A 15 -6.98 -14.83 7.39
CA LEU A 15 -8.18 -14.00 7.52
C LEU A 15 -9.10 -14.13 6.31
N LEU A 16 -8.53 -14.22 5.11
CA LEU A 16 -9.29 -14.42 3.88
C LEU A 16 -9.93 -15.81 3.83
N GLU A 17 -9.23 -16.86 4.31
CA GLU A 17 -9.75 -18.24 4.37
C GLU A 17 -11.01 -18.37 5.23
N VAL A 18 -11.14 -17.56 6.28
CA VAL A 18 -12.33 -17.53 7.13
C VAL A 18 -13.41 -16.54 6.64
N GLY A 19 -13.25 -15.96 5.44
CA GLY A 19 -14.19 -15.03 4.84
C GLY A 19 -14.07 -13.59 5.35
N GLY A 20 -12.93 -13.24 5.95
CA GLY A 20 -12.67 -11.90 6.45
C GLY A 20 -12.34 -10.91 5.33
N ILE A 21 -12.52 -9.62 5.60
CA ILE A 21 -12.10 -8.52 4.73
C ILE A 21 -10.74 -8.00 5.22
N VAL A 22 -9.76 -7.97 4.34
CA VAL A 22 -8.41 -7.47 4.65
C VAL A 22 -8.14 -6.20 3.88
N ILE A 23 -7.78 -5.13 4.58
CA ILE A 23 -7.36 -3.86 4.00
C ILE A 23 -5.85 -3.71 4.20
N CYS A 24 -5.11 -3.64 3.10
CA CYS A 24 -3.67 -3.45 3.12
C CYS A 24 -3.29 -2.01 2.76
N ASP A 25 -2.51 -1.34 3.63
CA ASP A 25 -1.79 -0.15 3.23
C ASP A 25 -0.53 -0.57 2.47
N ARG A 26 -0.59 -0.44 1.14
CA ARG A 26 0.37 -0.92 0.14
C ARG A 26 0.31 -2.43 -0.10
N TYR A 27 0.47 -2.78 -1.38
CA TYR A 27 0.51 -4.14 -1.88
C TYR A 27 1.58 -4.27 -2.97
N LYS A 28 1.66 -5.40 -3.70
CA LYS A 28 2.66 -5.66 -4.75
C LYS A 28 2.81 -4.53 -5.79
N PHE A 29 1.74 -3.84 -6.12
CA PHE A 29 1.77 -2.71 -7.06
C PHE A 29 2.65 -1.55 -6.59
N THR A 30 2.82 -1.37 -5.27
CA THR A 30 3.77 -0.37 -4.75
C THR A 30 5.21 -0.76 -5.06
N ALA A 31 5.56 -2.03 -4.98
CA ALA A 31 6.89 -2.51 -5.38
C ALA A 31 7.08 -2.33 -6.89
N MET A 32 6.12 -2.78 -7.71
CA MET A 32 6.18 -2.60 -9.16
C MET A 32 6.41 -1.13 -9.55
N ALA A 33 5.68 -0.20 -8.93
CA ALA A 33 5.80 1.22 -9.23
C ALA A 33 7.15 1.82 -8.76
N ARG A 34 7.60 1.50 -7.55
CA ARG A 34 8.83 2.07 -6.96
C ARG A 34 10.10 1.48 -7.56
N ASP A 35 10.12 0.18 -7.78
CA ASP A 35 11.29 -0.51 -8.33
C ASP A 35 11.34 -0.31 -9.85
N GLY A 36 10.19 -0.31 -10.54
CA GLY A 36 10.08 0.05 -11.94
C GLY A 36 10.53 1.49 -12.22
N ALA A 37 10.18 2.46 -11.37
CA ALA A 37 10.67 3.83 -11.47
C ALA A 37 12.20 3.94 -11.34
N ARG A 38 12.84 2.94 -10.73
CA ARG A 38 14.30 2.81 -10.59
C ARG A 38 14.95 1.97 -11.70
N GLY A 39 14.16 1.49 -12.65
CA GLY A 39 14.65 0.79 -13.84
C GLY A 39 14.59 -0.73 -13.78
N ILE A 40 13.98 -1.31 -12.75
CA ILE A 40 13.73 -2.76 -12.71
C ILE A 40 12.52 -3.07 -13.61
N PRO A 41 12.61 -4.05 -14.51
CA PRO A 41 11.48 -4.44 -15.36
C PRO A 41 10.25 -4.83 -14.51
N PRO A 42 9.04 -4.35 -14.83
CA PRO A 42 7.83 -4.64 -14.04
C PRO A 42 7.51 -6.12 -13.92
N ASP A 43 7.73 -6.90 -14.96
CA ASP A 43 7.55 -8.36 -15.00
C ASP A 43 8.53 -9.10 -14.07
N GLU A 44 9.74 -8.60 -13.91
CA GLU A 44 10.71 -9.13 -12.93
C GLU A 44 10.19 -8.91 -11.49
N VAL A 45 9.72 -7.69 -11.18
CA VAL A 45 9.14 -7.39 -9.87
C VAL A 45 7.88 -8.24 -9.64
N GLU A 46 7.01 -8.36 -10.63
CA GLU A 46 5.80 -9.18 -10.54
C GLU A 46 6.12 -10.66 -10.29
N SER A 47 7.15 -11.19 -10.94
CA SER A 47 7.64 -12.56 -10.70
C SER A 47 8.05 -12.80 -9.24
N ILE A 48 8.71 -11.81 -8.61
CA ILE A 48 9.11 -11.88 -7.19
C ILE A 48 7.89 -11.92 -6.26
N TYR A 49 6.77 -11.29 -6.65
CA TYR A 49 5.53 -11.23 -5.88
C TYR A 49 4.45 -12.21 -6.38
N SER A 50 4.84 -13.22 -7.17
CA SER A 50 3.89 -14.19 -7.76
C SER A 50 3.11 -15.02 -6.74
N PHE A 51 3.60 -15.15 -5.50
CA PHE A 51 2.90 -15.78 -4.40
C PHE A 51 1.67 -14.98 -3.91
N ALA A 52 1.61 -13.67 -4.20
CA ALA A 52 0.55 -12.80 -3.76
C ALA A 52 -0.53 -12.70 -4.85
N PRO A 53 -1.78 -13.12 -4.56
CA PRO A 53 -2.88 -13.03 -5.53
C PRO A 53 -3.21 -11.59 -5.91
N GLU A 54 -4.04 -11.41 -6.94
CA GLU A 54 -4.62 -10.13 -7.26
C GLU A 54 -5.64 -9.76 -6.17
N PRO A 55 -5.62 -8.52 -5.65
CA PRO A 55 -6.65 -8.03 -4.74
C PRO A 55 -7.98 -7.84 -5.48
N ASP A 56 -9.11 -8.00 -4.79
CA ASP A 56 -10.44 -7.73 -5.35
C ASP A 56 -10.59 -6.26 -5.73
N LEU A 57 -9.97 -5.35 -4.98
CA LEU A 57 -9.94 -3.93 -5.29
C LEU A 57 -8.62 -3.31 -4.83
N THR A 58 -7.99 -2.56 -5.71
CA THR A 58 -6.84 -1.71 -5.37
C THR A 58 -7.14 -0.26 -5.70
N LEU A 59 -6.98 0.61 -4.72
CA LEU A 59 -7.17 2.06 -4.89
C LEU A 59 -5.81 2.75 -5.04
N TYR A 60 -5.68 3.53 -6.09
CA TYR A 60 -4.54 4.42 -6.31
C TYR A 60 -4.95 5.86 -6.03
N PHE A 61 -4.43 6.43 -4.95
CA PHE A 61 -4.64 7.83 -4.57
C PHE A 61 -3.74 8.73 -5.42
N ASP A 62 -4.30 9.34 -6.44
CA ASP A 62 -3.56 10.20 -7.37
C ASP A 62 -3.51 11.64 -6.86
N VAL A 63 -2.29 12.17 -6.72
CA VAL A 63 -2.01 13.59 -6.43
C VAL A 63 -0.86 14.07 -7.30
N PRO A 64 -0.87 15.33 -7.77
CA PRO A 64 0.28 15.94 -8.41
C PRO A 64 1.53 15.86 -7.49
N PRO A 65 2.72 15.58 -8.04
CA PRO A 65 3.95 15.50 -7.25
C PRO A 65 4.22 16.73 -6.39
N GLU A 66 3.89 17.92 -6.90
CA GLU A 66 4.05 19.19 -6.19
C GLU A 66 3.20 19.23 -4.91
N VAL A 67 1.94 18.79 -5.01
CA VAL A 67 1.02 18.73 -3.86
C VAL A 67 1.49 17.67 -2.86
N GLY A 68 1.95 16.53 -3.35
CA GLY A 68 2.52 15.47 -2.51
C GLY A 68 3.76 15.96 -1.76
N TYR A 69 4.67 16.65 -2.43
CA TYR A 69 5.85 17.25 -1.82
C TYR A 69 5.47 18.25 -0.73
N GLN A 70 4.56 19.17 -1.02
CA GLN A 70 4.12 20.19 -0.07
C GLN A 70 3.54 19.55 1.20
N ARG A 71 2.64 18.57 1.07
CA ARG A 71 2.06 17.85 2.22
C ARG A 71 3.12 17.15 3.08
N ILE A 72 4.16 16.63 2.46
CA ILE A 72 5.26 15.98 3.19
C ILE A 72 6.05 17.01 3.99
N VAL A 73 6.46 18.13 3.38
CA VAL A 73 7.28 19.13 4.07
C VAL A 73 6.51 19.93 5.11
N GLU A 74 5.19 20.03 4.99
CA GLU A 74 4.32 20.56 6.04
C GLU A 74 4.24 19.62 7.26
N GLY A 75 4.26 18.31 7.02
CA GLY A 75 4.19 17.30 8.09
C GLY A 75 5.53 16.95 8.73
N ARG A 76 6.65 17.17 8.02
CA ARG A 76 8.01 16.89 8.50
C ARG A 76 9.05 17.75 7.78
N PRO A 77 10.13 18.19 8.45
CA PRO A 77 11.05 19.19 7.90
C PRO A 77 11.91 18.68 6.73
N THR A 78 12.07 17.36 6.56
CA THR A 78 12.96 16.80 5.53
C THR A 78 12.38 15.54 4.88
N LEU A 79 12.59 15.41 3.56
CA LEU A 79 12.44 14.15 2.83
C LEU A 79 13.64 13.24 3.10
N LYS A 80 13.40 11.96 3.26
CA LYS A 80 14.48 10.98 3.28
C LYS A 80 15.12 10.91 1.89
N TRP A 81 16.42 10.67 1.87
CA TRP A 81 17.22 10.67 0.65
C TRP A 81 16.65 9.78 -0.47
N TYR A 82 16.23 8.56 -0.13
CA TYR A 82 15.61 7.63 -1.07
C TYR A 82 14.16 7.97 -1.44
N GLU A 83 13.43 8.70 -0.58
CA GLU A 83 12.08 9.18 -0.89
C GLU A 83 12.10 10.34 -1.89
N ALA A 84 13.15 11.14 -1.80
CA ALA A 84 13.42 12.19 -2.77
C ALA A 84 13.98 11.65 -4.11
N GLY A 85 14.38 10.38 -4.18
CA GLY A 85 15.00 9.81 -5.38
C GLY A 85 16.45 10.28 -5.60
N LEU A 86 17.10 10.86 -4.59
CA LEU A 86 18.48 11.31 -4.66
C LEU A 86 19.49 10.15 -4.81
N ASP A 87 19.06 8.94 -4.43
CA ASP A 87 19.75 7.68 -4.66
C ASP A 87 19.99 7.39 -6.16
N MET A 88 19.16 7.98 -7.02
CA MET A 88 19.26 7.78 -8.47
C MET A 88 20.23 8.75 -9.17
N GLY A 89 20.66 9.78 -8.48
CA GLY A 89 21.64 10.72 -9.02
C GLY A 89 21.17 11.59 -10.20
N TRP A 90 19.86 11.71 -10.43
CA TRP A 90 19.32 12.52 -11.54
C TRP A 90 19.60 14.01 -11.38
N THR A 91 19.55 14.50 -10.15
CA THR A 91 19.85 15.89 -9.76
C THR A 91 20.16 15.95 -8.28
N LEU A 92 20.89 17.01 -7.87
CA LEU A 92 21.17 17.28 -6.45
C LEU A 92 20.06 18.08 -5.76
N ASN A 93 19.09 18.62 -6.52
CA ASN A 93 17.94 19.33 -5.96
C ASN A 93 16.89 18.33 -5.46
N PRO A 94 16.57 18.28 -4.15
CA PRO A 94 15.66 17.29 -3.59
C PRO A 94 14.24 17.36 -4.18
N PHE A 95 13.72 18.57 -4.44
CA PHE A 95 12.40 18.74 -5.04
C PHE A 95 12.35 18.25 -6.49
N GLU A 96 13.34 18.62 -7.30
CA GLU A 96 13.43 18.19 -8.69
C GLU A 96 13.60 16.66 -8.79
N SER A 97 14.45 16.08 -7.93
CA SER A 97 14.65 14.64 -7.88
C SER A 97 13.35 13.92 -7.48
N TYR A 98 12.65 14.42 -6.45
CA TYR A 98 11.34 13.91 -6.03
C TYR A 98 10.34 13.96 -7.18
N ARG A 99 10.25 15.09 -7.89
CA ARG A 99 9.34 15.26 -9.02
C ARG A 99 9.61 14.27 -10.15
N ILE A 100 10.88 14.01 -10.47
CA ILE A 100 11.28 13.01 -11.46
C ILE A 100 10.85 11.61 -11.00
N LEU A 101 11.16 11.24 -9.75
CA LEU A 101 10.81 9.93 -9.20
C LEU A 101 9.29 9.72 -9.18
N GLN A 102 8.54 10.67 -8.66
CA GLN A 102 7.07 10.58 -8.59
C GLN A 102 6.42 10.56 -9.98
N GLY A 103 6.97 11.31 -10.94
CA GLY A 103 6.51 11.25 -12.33
C GLY A 103 6.66 9.86 -12.95
N LYS A 104 7.81 9.19 -12.70
CA LYS A 104 8.03 7.81 -13.16
C LYS A 104 7.09 6.82 -12.45
N ILE A 105 6.94 6.94 -11.13
CA ILE A 105 6.01 6.12 -10.32
C ILE A 105 4.58 6.28 -10.84
N LYS A 106 4.16 7.52 -11.05
CA LYS A 106 2.83 7.84 -11.60
C LYS A 106 2.62 7.19 -12.97
N GLY A 107 3.58 7.27 -13.87
CA GLY A 107 3.48 6.64 -15.20
C GLY A 107 3.23 5.13 -15.12
N ILE A 108 3.85 4.43 -14.16
CA ILE A 108 3.61 3.00 -13.95
C ILE A 108 2.19 2.77 -13.39
N TYR A 109 1.75 3.57 -12.42
CA TYR A 109 0.37 3.48 -11.93
C TYR A 109 -0.65 3.79 -13.02
N ASP A 110 -0.39 4.77 -13.89
CA ASP A 110 -1.25 5.09 -15.02
C ASP A 110 -1.42 3.87 -15.95
N THR A 111 -0.32 3.15 -16.25
CA THR A 111 -0.37 1.89 -17.01
C THR A 111 -1.20 0.81 -16.30
N LEU A 112 -1.06 0.66 -14.98
CA LEU A 112 -1.86 -0.30 -14.20
C LEU A 112 -3.35 0.06 -14.19
N VAL A 113 -3.69 1.34 -14.19
CA VAL A 113 -5.08 1.82 -14.35
C VAL A 113 -5.62 1.47 -15.74
N GLU A 114 -4.85 1.71 -16.81
CA GLU A 114 -5.24 1.36 -18.18
C GLU A 114 -5.44 -0.15 -18.37
N GLN A 115 -4.71 -0.96 -17.62
CA GLN A 115 -4.86 -2.43 -17.58
C GLN A 115 -6.03 -2.89 -16.69
N ASN A 116 -6.80 -1.99 -16.08
CA ASN A 116 -7.88 -2.28 -15.12
C ASN A 116 -7.42 -3.10 -13.90
N ARG A 117 -6.16 -3.00 -13.52
CA ARG A 117 -5.61 -3.69 -12.33
C ARG A 117 -5.78 -2.89 -11.04
N ILE A 118 -5.91 -1.57 -11.17
CA ILE A 118 -6.11 -0.64 -10.05
C ILE A 118 -7.10 0.45 -10.43
N VAL A 119 -7.80 1.02 -9.46
CA VAL A 119 -8.76 2.11 -9.66
C VAL A 119 -8.17 3.41 -9.15
N ARG A 120 -8.15 4.44 -10.01
CA ARG A 120 -7.67 5.77 -9.65
C ARG A 120 -8.71 6.51 -8.81
N VAL A 121 -8.27 7.09 -7.70
CA VAL A 121 -9.03 8.01 -6.86
C VAL A 121 -8.32 9.35 -6.84
N ASP A 122 -8.99 10.42 -7.25
CA ASP A 122 -8.48 11.78 -7.07
C ASP A 122 -8.37 12.08 -5.57
N ALA A 123 -7.14 12.28 -5.10
CA ALA A 123 -6.85 12.54 -3.69
C ALA A 123 -6.62 14.04 -3.39
N LEU A 124 -7.16 14.93 -4.23
CA LEU A 124 -7.22 16.36 -3.97
C LEU A 124 -8.43 16.73 -3.11
N GLY A 125 -8.29 17.80 -2.33
CA GLY A 125 -9.34 18.33 -1.47
C GLY A 125 -9.23 17.84 -0.02
N SER A 126 -10.33 17.95 0.71
CA SER A 126 -10.41 17.54 2.12
C SER A 126 -10.44 16.02 2.28
N VAL A 127 -10.05 15.53 3.47
CA VAL A 127 -10.14 14.11 3.82
C VAL A 127 -11.57 13.58 3.60
N SER A 128 -12.60 14.34 3.99
CA SER A 128 -14.01 13.94 3.80
C SER A 128 -14.39 13.76 2.34
N ALA A 129 -13.94 14.67 1.46
CA ALA A 129 -14.21 14.58 0.03
C ALA A 129 -13.51 13.37 -0.61
N VAL A 130 -12.27 13.10 -0.23
CA VAL A 130 -11.54 11.90 -0.68
C VAL A 130 -12.23 10.64 -0.18
N GLN A 131 -12.65 10.62 1.08
CA GLN A 131 -13.36 9.49 1.68
C GLN A 131 -14.70 9.19 0.98
N GLU A 132 -15.42 10.22 0.54
CA GLU A 132 -16.65 10.06 -0.23
C GLU A 132 -16.38 9.38 -1.58
N ARG A 133 -15.33 9.81 -2.31
CA ARG A 133 -14.90 9.17 -3.56
C ARG A 133 -14.51 7.70 -3.35
N VAL A 134 -13.76 7.42 -2.28
CA VAL A 134 -13.38 6.04 -1.93
C VAL A 134 -14.61 5.17 -1.69
N ARG A 135 -15.59 5.66 -0.93
CA ARG A 135 -16.85 4.93 -0.69
C ARG A 135 -17.63 4.68 -1.97
N GLY A 136 -17.68 5.67 -2.89
CA GLY A 136 -18.30 5.50 -4.20
C GLY A 136 -17.66 4.37 -4.98
N VAL A 137 -16.33 4.42 -5.16
CA VAL A 137 -15.59 3.37 -5.87
C VAL A 137 -15.76 2.01 -5.20
N PHE A 138 -15.70 1.95 -3.87
CA PHE A 138 -15.89 0.71 -3.13
C PHE A 138 -17.26 0.09 -3.39
N SER A 139 -18.33 0.90 -3.32
CA SER A 139 -19.71 0.45 -3.56
C SER A 139 -19.98 -0.03 -4.99
N GLU A 140 -19.20 0.47 -5.96
CA GLU A 140 -19.29 0.05 -7.37
C GLU A 140 -18.60 -1.29 -7.64
N HIS A 141 -17.59 -1.65 -6.84
CA HIS A 141 -16.71 -2.80 -7.10
C HIS A 141 -16.93 -3.96 -6.12
N ILE A 142 -17.39 -3.67 -4.91
CA ILE A 142 -17.54 -4.68 -3.84
C ILE A 142 -19.02 -4.77 -3.44
N ASP A 143 -19.60 -5.94 -3.66
CA ASP A 143 -20.95 -6.25 -3.18
C ASP A 143 -20.88 -6.83 -1.75
N LEU A 144 -21.29 -6.01 -0.79
CA LEU A 144 -21.37 -6.41 0.62
C LEU A 144 -22.72 -7.07 0.96
N SER A 145 -23.66 -7.16 0.04
CA SER A 145 -25.01 -7.70 0.32
C SER A 145 -25.01 -9.19 0.64
N SER A 146 -23.96 -9.90 0.23
CA SER A 146 -23.74 -11.33 0.50
C SER A 146 -22.91 -11.60 1.76
N ILE A 147 -22.42 -10.55 2.42
CA ILE A 147 -21.68 -10.70 3.67
C ILE A 147 -22.72 -10.78 4.79
N ASP A 148 -22.98 -12.01 5.29
CA ASP A 148 -23.71 -12.19 6.52
C ASP A 148 -23.01 -11.37 7.62
N ALA A 149 -23.79 -10.56 8.33
CA ALA A 149 -23.28 -9.87 9.51
C ALA A 149 -22.75 -10.94 10.47
N ILE A 150 -21.43 -11.09 10.49
CA ILE A 150 -20.77 -12.00 11.44
C ILE A 150 -21.11 -11.45 12.80
N ASP A 151 -21.80 -12.26 13.61
CA ASP A 151 -22.04 -11.93 15.01
C ASP A 151 -20.67 -11.68 15.66
N GLU A 152 -20.44 -10.41 15.98
CA GLU A 152 -19.13 -9.86 16.36
C GLU A 152 -18.53 -10.54 17.59
N SER A 153 -19.32 -11.31 18.35
CA SER A 153 -18.93 -11.77 19.66
C SER A 153 -17.96 -12.97 19.68
N ASP A 154 -18.04 -13.91 18.73
CA ASP A 154 -17.35 -15.19 18.89
C ASP A 154 -16.16 -15.44 17.95
N ARG A 155 -16.15 -14.93 16.71
CA ARG A 155 -15.10 -15.24 15.73
C ARG A 155 -13.98 -14.22 15.66
N VAL A 156 -14.29 -12.92 15.78
CA VAL A 156 -13.28 -11.85 15.74
C VAL A 156 -12.43 -11.89 17.00
N ALA A 157 -13.03 -12.19 18.15
CA ALA A 157 -12.30 -12.30 19.42
C ALA A 157 -11.28 -13.45 19.43
N GLU A 158 -11.58 -14.56 18.78
CA GLU A 158 -10.66 -15.72 18.71
C GLU A 158 -9.55 -15.51 17.69
N THR A 159 -9.86 -14.93 16.52
CA THR A 159 -8.88 -14.57 15.50
C THR A 159 -7.97 -13.44 15.95
N LEU A 160 -8.51 -12.41 16.64
CA LEU A 160 -7.72 -11.36 17.26
C LEU A 160 -6.88 -11.86 18.44
N ARG A 161 -7.32 -12.87 19.19
CA ARG A 161 -6.49 -13.51 20.23
C ARG A 161 -5.28 -14.24 19.64
N LEU A 162 -5.39 -14.79 18.45
CA LEU A 162 -4.28 -15.42 17.74
C LEU A 162 -3.34 -14.38 17.10
N SER A 163 -3.85 -13.21 16.70
CA SER A 163 -3.04 -12.12 16.14
C SER A 163 -2.39 -11.23 17.20
N THR A 164 -2.83 -11.26 18.45
CA THR A 164 -2.20 -10.65 19.61
C THR A 164 -1.19 -11.59 20.29
N LEU A 165 -0.45 -12.40 19.52
CA LEU A 165 0.81 -12.91 19.98
C LEU A 165 1.68 -11.71 20.35
N ASP A 166 1.83 -11.53 21.64
CA ASP A 166 2.34 -10.35 22.31
C ASP A 166 3.77 -10.09 21.83
N TRP A 167 3.92 -9.26 20.77
CA TRP A 167 5.22 -8.81 20.27
C TRP A 167 6.09 -8.20 21.40
N ARG A 168 5.47 -7.77 22.51
CA ARG A 168 6.15 -7.29 23.71
C ARG A 168 6.96 -8.34 24.42
N GLN A 169 6.70 -9.64 24.20
CA GLN A 169 7.53 -10.71 24.74
C GLN A 169 8.88 -10.84 24.04
N PHE A 170 9.03 -10.26 22.84
CA PHE A 170 10.29 -10.26 22.10
C PHE A 170 11.18 -9.04 22.39
N GLU A 171 10.63 -7.97 22.97
CA GLU A 171 11.42 -6.78 23.36
C GLU A 171 12.20 -6.97 24.69
N SER A 172 11.87 -7.95 25.51
CA SER A 172 12.52 -8.20 26.80
C SER A 172 13.75 -9.13 26.75
N GLY A 173 14.17 -9.60 25.57
CA GLY A 173 15.28 -10.53 25.40
C GLY A 173 16.63 -9.94 24.94
N GLY A 174 16.75 -8.63 24.86
CA GLY A 174 17.94 -7.93 24.33
C GLY A 174 18.68 -7.06 25.36
N GLY A 175 19.03 -7.63 26.49
CA GLY A 175 19.85 -6.92 27.46
C GLY A 175 20.61 -7.90 28.35
N GLU A 176 21.85 -8.19 27.94
CA GLU A 176 23.01 -8.59 28.74
C GLU A 176 23.92 -9.55 27.95
N ALA A 177 24.90 -8.99 27.25
CA ALA A 177 26.27 -9.48 27.14
C ALA A 177 27.12 -8.48 26.38
#